data_904e86343e7f552fc25bc8a33d5e3b5b
#
_entry.id   904e86343e7f552fc25bc8a33d5e3b5b
#
_cell.length_a   1.000
_cell.length_b   1.000
_cell.length_c   1.000
_cell.angle_alpha   90.00
_cell.angle_beta   90.00
_cell.angle_gamma   90.00
#
_symmetry.space_group_name_H-M   'P 1'
#
loop_
_entity.id
_entity.type
_entity.pdbx_description
1 polymer ?
#
loop_
_entity_poly.entity_id
_entity_poly.type
_entity_poly.pdbx_seq_one_letter_code
_entity_poly.pdbx_strand_id
1 'polypeptide(L)' 'MYTLYIIRCSDNSLYTGIAKNLEKRLVVHKNGRGSVYVRARLPFSLVYTEKHKDRSHATKREMEIKKMTRQKKETLIRN' A
#
# COMPACT_ATOMS: atom_id res chain seq x y z
N MET A 1 5.56 3.63 15.36
CA MET A 1 5.07 4.35 14.20
C MET A 1 4.70 3.38 13.10
N TYR A 2 3.64 3.64 12.36
CA TYR A 2 3.20 2.78 11.27
C TYR A 2 3.24 3.55 9.95
N THR A 3 3.54 2.86 8.87
CA THR A 3 3.56 3.44 7.53
C THR A 3 2.40 2.88 6.72
N LEU A 4 1.58 3.78 6.18
CA LEU A 4 0.62 3.41 5.15
C LEU A 4 1.35 3.48 3.82
N TYR A 5 1.10 2.52 2.94
CA TYR A 5 1.77 2.47 1.65
C TYR A 5 0.79 2.08 0.56
N ILE A 6 1.09 2.54 -0.65
CA ILE A 6 0.38 2.11 -1.85
C ILE A 6 1.43 1.59 -2.83
N ILE A 7 1.18 0.43 -3.38
CA ILE A 7 2.02 -0.16 -4.42
C ILE A 7 1.21 -0.30 -5.70
N ARG A 8 1.90 -0.13 -6.83
CA ARG A 8 1.32 -0.34 -8.16
C ARG A 8 1.81 -1.68 -8.67
N CYS A 9 0.87 -2.55 -8.99
CA CYS A 9 1.18 -3.90 -9.45
C CYS A 9 1.40 -3.93 -10.96
N SER A 10 1.83 -5.09 -11.46
CA SER A 10 2.16 -5.26 -12.89
C SER A 10 0.97 -5.01 -13.82
N ASP A 11 -0.24 -5.28 -13.34
CA ASP A 11 -1.47 -5.03 -14.09
C ASP A 11 -2.01 -3.60 -13.92
N ASN A 12 -1.19 -2.72 -13.34
CA ASN A 12 -1.52 -1.32 -13.06
C ASN A 12 -2.57 -1.14 -11.94
N SER A 13 -2.92 -2.19 -11.24
CA SER A 13 -3.79 -2.07 -10.07
C SER A 13 -3.04 -1.50 -8.87
N LEU A 14 -3.78 -0.94 -7.92
CA LEU A 14 -3.22 -0.33 -6.72
C LEU A 14 -3.58 -1.16 -5.50
N TYR A 15 -2.62 -1.39 -4.63
CA TYR A 15 -2.82 -2.10 -3.38
C TYR A 15 -2.40 -1.19 -2.22
N THR A 16 -3.28 -1.01 -1.24
CA THR A 16 -3.02 -0.18 -0.06
C THR A 16 -2.86 -1.06 1.17
N GLY A 17 -1.83 -0.80 1.95
CA GLY A 17 -1.60 -1.55 3.18
C GLY A 17 -0.95 -0.70 4.26
N ILE A 18 -0.77 -1.28 5.44
CA ILE A 18 -0.04 -0.65 6.54
C ILE A 18 1.02 -1.62 7.05
N ALA A 19 2.12 -1.06 7.54
CA ALA A 19 3.21 -1.88 8.06
C ALA A 19 3.95 -1.14 9.15
N LYS A 20 4.36 -1.86 10.18
CA LYS A 20 5.24 -1.31 11.21
C LYS A 20 6.65 -1.12 10.66
N ASN A 21 7.09 -2.07 9.82
CA ASN A 21 8.37 -1.98 9.13
C ASN A 21 8.13 -2.18 7.63
N LEU A 22 8.14 -1.07 6.90
CA LEU A 22 7.81 -1.09 5.47
C LEU A 22 8.80 -1.92 4.66
N GLU A 23 10.10 -1.79 4.93
CA GLU A 23 11.11 -2.52 4.18
C GLU A 23 10.89 -4.03 4.26
N LYS A 24 10.65 -4.54 5.47
CA LYS A 24 10.37 -5.96 5.67
C LYS A 24 9.10 -6.39 4.94
N ARG A 25 8.06 -5.55 5.01
CA ARG A 25 6.79 -5.86 4.35
C ARG A 25 6.95 -5.94 2.83
N LEU A 26 7.74 -5.03 2.25
CA LEU A 26 7.97 -5.04 0.81
C LEU A 26 8.74 -6.28 0.38
N VAL A 27 9.70 -6.74 1.18
CA VAL A 27 10.41 -8.00 0.92
C VAL A 27 9.44 -9.18 0.95
N VAL A 28 8.55 -9.21 1.94
CA VAL A 28 7.53 -10.26 2.05
C VAL A 28 6.63 -10.27 0.81
N HIS A 29 6.20 -9.10 0.34
CA HIS A 29 5.39 -8.99 -0.87
C HIS A 29 6.15 -9.48 -2.11
N LYS A 30 7.43 -9.10 -2.26
CA LYS A 30 8.25 -9.54 -3.39
C LYS A 30 8.42 -11.05 -3.42
N ASN A 31 8.45 -11.68 -2.25
CA ASN A 31 8.59 -13.13 -2.14
C ASN A 31 7.25 -13.87 -2.27
N GLY A 32 6.17 -13.14 -2.56
CA GLY A 32 4.86 -13.73 -2.77
C GLY A 32 4.15 -14.17 -1.51
N ARG A 33 4.53 -13.63 -0.33
CA ARG A 33 3.99 -14.08 0.96
C ARG A 33 3.09 -13.09 1.67
N GLY A 34 3.12 -11.82 1.29
CA GLY A 34 2.41 -10.77 2.02
C GLY A 34 0.93 -10.69 1.71
N SER A 35 0.52 -11.05 0.52
CA SER A 35 -0.85 -10.91 0.06
C SER A 35 -1.05 -11.74 -1.19
N VAL A 36 -2.16 -12.48 -1.24
CA VAL A 36 -2.52 -13.24 -2.44
C VAL A 36 -2.74 -12.30 -3.62
N TYR A 37 -3.36 -11.14 -3.37
CA TYR A 37 -3.61 -10.13 -4.39
C TYR A 37 -2.31 -9.68 -5.05
N VAL A 38 -1.32 -9.30 -4.24
CA VAL A 38 -0.04 -8.82 -4.74
C VAL A 38 0.76 -9.94 -5.41
N ARG A 39 0.73 -11.13 -4.82
CA ARG A 39 1.45 -12.30 -5.36
C ARG A 39 1.03 -12.59 -6.79
N ALA A 40 -0.26 -12.50 -7.07
CA ALA A 40 -0.80 -12.78 -8.39
C ALA A 40 -0.45 -11.68 -9.42
N ARG A 41 0.06 -10.53 -8.96
CA ARG A 41 0.27 -9.34 -9.78
C ARG A 41 1.68 -8.77 -9.69
N LEU A 42 2.64 -9.61 -9.35
CA LEU A 42 4.05 -9.20 -9.33
C LEU A 42 4.56 -8.97 -10.76
N PRO A 43 5.54 -8.11 -10.95
CA PRO A 43 6.19 -7.27 -9.96
C PRO A 43 5.38 -6.02 -9.62
N PHE A 44 5.84 -5.32 -8.56
CA PHE A 44 5.19 -4.08 -8.13
C PHE A 44 6.23 -2.98 -7.91
N SER A 45 5.74 -1.74 -7.80
CA SER A 45 6.57 -0.61 -7.38
C SER A 45 5.86 0.16 -6.26
N LEU A 46 6.65 0.69 -5.33
CA LEU A 46 6.13 1.53 -4.26
C LEU A 46 5.87 2.93 -4.83
N VAL A 47 4.63 3.43 -4.71
CA VAL A 47 4.26 4.71 -5.32
C VAL A 47 3.81 5.77 -4.33
N TYR A 48 3.55 5.40 -3.06
CA TYR A 48 3.09 6.37 -2.07
C TYR A 48 3.28 5.84 -0.66
N THR A 49 3.64 6.74 0.28
CA THR A 49 3.73 6.41 1.71
C THR A 49 3.23 7.56 2.56
N GLU A 50 2.68 7.21 3.74
CA GLU A 50 2.32 8.15 4.79
C GLU A 50 2.73 7.54 6.12
N LYS A 51 3.28 8.35 7.03
CA LYS A 51 3.60 7.88 8.37
C LYS A 51 2.51 8.28 9.35
N HIS A 52 2.17 7.36 10.24
CA HIS A 52 1.18 7.57 11.29
C HIS A 52 1.76 7.17 12.63
N LYS A 53 1.33 7.87 13.69
CA LYS A 53 1.89 7.66 15.03
C LYS A 53 1.58 6.28 15.60
N ASP A 54 0.46 5.69 15.21
CA ASP A 54 0.04 4.38 15.72
C ASP A 54 -0.79 3.63 14.67
N ARG A 55 -1.10 2.38 15.01
CA ARG A 55 -1.85 1.49 14.12
C ARG A 55 -3.27 1.98 13.87
N SER A 56 -3.90 2.55 14.89
CA SER A 56 -5.29 3.01 14.78
C SER A 56 -5.42 4.10 13.72
N HIS A 57 -4.54 5.09 13.74
CA HIS A 57 -4.55 6.17 12.74
C HIS A 57 -4.26 5.64 11.35
N ALA A 58 -3.27 4.75 11.25
CA ALA A 58 -2.92 4.13 9.95
C ALA A 58 -4.08 3.33 9.39
N THR A 59 -4.77 2.56 10.23
CA THR A 59 -5.90 1.73 9.81
C THR A 59 -7.05 2.58 9.31
N LYS A 60 -7.36 3.68 10.02
CA LYS A 60 -8.42 4.60 9.59
C LYS A 60 -8.11 5.19 8.22
N ARG A 61 -6.86 5.59 8.01
CA ARG A 61 -6.44 6.15 6.73
C ARG A 61 -6.49 5.12 5.62
N GLU A 62 -6.07 3.89 5.91
CA GLU A 62 -6.16 2.80 4.96
C GLU A 62 -7.60 2.60 4.48
N MET A 63 -8.55 2.61 5.41
CA MET A 63 -9.97 2.46 5.10
C MET A 63 -10.47 3.60 4.22
N GLU A 64 -10.06 4.84 4.52
CA GLU A 64 -10.42 6.00 3.71
C GLU A 64 -9.92 5.84 2.27
N ILE A 65 -8.66 5.48 2.12
CA ILE A 65 -8.04 5.35 0.80
C ILE A 65 -8.68 4.21 0.01
N LYS A 66 -8.98 3.10 0.67
CA LYS A 66 -9.62 1.97 -0.01
C LYS A 66 -11.00 2.30 -0.56
N LYS A 67 -11.67 3.29 0.02
CA LYS A 67 -12.98 3.76 -0.45
C LYS A 67 -12.88 4.80 -1.57
N MET A 68 -11.69 5.33 -1.83
CA MET A 68 -11.51 6.32 -2.89
C MET A 68 -11.70 5.71 -4.26
N THR A 69 -12.14 6.56 -5.21
CA THR A 69 -12.13 6.17 -6.61
C THR A 69 -10.70 6.01 -7.09
N ARG A 70 -10.51 5.30 -8.20
CA ARG A 70 -9.19 5.17 -8.83
C ARG A 70 -8.58 6.53 -9.10
N GLN A 71 -9.38 7.45 -9.62
CA GLN A 71 -8.93 8.80 -9.94
C GLN A 71 -8.40 9.55 -8.70
N LYS A 72 -9.09 9.45 -7.59
CA LYS A 72 -8.66 10.08 -6.33
C LYS A 72 -7.36 9.47 -5.81
N LYS A 73 -7.22 8.16 -5.91
CA LYS A 73 -5.98 7.48 -5.51
C LYS A 73 -4.81 7.95 -6.38
N GLU A 74 -5.00 8.07 -7.68
CA GLU A 74 -3.94 8.53 -8.57
C GLU A 74 -3.55 9.96 -8.28
N THR A 75 -4.52 10.82 -7.95
CA THR A 75 -4.24 12.20 -7.55
C THR A 75 -3.42 12.25 -6.26
N LEU A 76 -3.77 11.42 -5.28
CA LEU A 76 -3.04 11.32 -4.02
C LEU A 76 -1.58 10.90 -4.27
N ILE A 77 -1.37 9.93 -5.13
CA ILE A 77 -0.03 9.42 -5.46
C ILE A 77 0.84 10.50 -6.11
N ARG A 78 0.25 11.35 -6.96
CA ARG A 78 1.00 12.38 -7.69
C ARG A 78 1.35 13.59 -6.85
N ASN A 79 0.68 13.80 -5.73
CA ASN A 79 0.94 14.98 -4.88
C ASN A 79 2.11 14.74 -3.90
#